data_8070465530e85d6c35d911a2f96171e7
#
_entry.id   8070465530e85d6c35d911a2f96171e7
#
_cell.length_a   1.000
_cell.length_b   1.000
_cell.length_c   1.000
_cell.angle_alpha   90.00
_cell.angle_beta   90.00
_cell.angle_gamma   90.00
#
_symmetry.space_group_name_H-M   'P 1'
#
loop_
_entity.id
_entity.type
_entity.pdbx_description
1 polymer ?
#
loop_
_entity_poly.entity_id
_entity_poly.type
_entity_poly.pdbx_seq_one_letter_code
_entity_poly.pdbx_strand_id
1 'polypeptide(L)'
;MDHRAFIAGLTASQRAGLTEKSNAKGLAGLALHFGLIVLVGGLIAVGVPGWQFLMMVQGILIIFLFTLLHETIHRTAFHSPLLNDRVARLCGFLIVVPSDWFRYFHYAHHRHTQDPDNDPELAGGKPDTVWEYLVHISGLPTWWSEWKTLFENASGRCETSFVPVNGRDRVRREAVVSLLLYGFLALVSIVSGLHLLLYVWVIPSLLGQPFLRLYLLAEHGRCPFVANMLENSRTTYTNALVRKLAWNMPYHAEHHSYPTVPFHKLPDLHSLIKEHLNSTSDGYTAFHADYLTNLRDVSSKS
;
A
#
# COMPACT_ATOMS: atom_id res chain seq x y z
N MET A 1 6.28 26.73 -0.59
CA MET A 1 4.82 26.90 -0.94
C MET A 1 4.04 25.78 -0.26
N ASP A 2 2.88 26.05 0.28
CA ASP A 2 1.99 25.00 0.80
C ASP A 2 1.27 24.29 -0.35
N HIS A 3 1.01 22.97 -0.23
CA HIS A 3 0.29 22.17 -1.22
C HIS A 3 -1.08 22.76 -1.59
N ARG A 4 -1.81 23.33 -0.62
CA ARG A 4 -3.13 23.97 -0.86
C ARG A 4 -3.02 25.19 -1.74
N ALA A 5 -2.03 26.03 -1.47
CA ALA A 5 -1.76 27.22 -2.28
C ALA A 5 -1.33 26.83 -3.70
N PHE A 6 -0.50 25.78 -3.84
CA PHE A 6 -0.12 25.23 -5.14
C PHE A 6 -1.35 24.78 -5.94
N ILE A 7 -2.20 23.94 -5.35
CA ILE A 7 -3.41 23.41 -6.02
C ILE A 7 -4.38 24.55 -6.37
N ALA A 8 -4.53 25.54 -5.48
CA ALA A 8 -5.36 26.72 -5.74
C ALA A 8 -4.86 27.53 -6.96
N GLY A 9 -3.55 27.57 -7.18
CA GLY A 9 -2.90 28.25 -8.32
C GLY A 9 -3.04 27.53 -9.66
N LEU A 10 -3.42 26.25 -9.70
CA LEU A 10 -3.61 25.51 -10.95
C LEU A 10 -4.79 26.09 -11.75
N THR A 11 -4.62 26.23 -13.08
CA THR A 11 -5.71 26.61 -13.98
C THR A 11 -6.77 25.52 -14.08
N ALA A 12 -7.97 25.87 -14.52
CA ALA A 12 -9.06 24.91 -14.74
C ALA A 12 -8.65 23.80 -15.73
N SER A 13 -7.91 24.15 -16.78
CA SER A 13 -7.40 23.20 -17.78
C SER A 13 -6.37 22.23 -17.16
N GLN A 14 -5.43 22.73 -16.35
CA GLN A 14 -4.46 21.89 -15.64
C GLN A 14 -5.15 20.91 -14.70
N ARG A 15 -6.12 21.37 -13.90
CA ARG A 15 -6.88 20.50 -13.00
C ARG A 15 -7.64 19.42 -13.76
N ALA A 16 -8.34 19.78 -14.85
CA ALA A 16 -9.07 18.82 -15.67
C ALA A 16 -8.14 17.76 -16.27
N GLY A 17 -6.99 18.18 -16.84
CA GLY A 17 -6.00 17.26 -17.42
C GLY A 17 -5.34 16.34 -16.39
N LEU A 18 -5.05 16.85 -15.18
CA LEU A 18 -4.46 16.05 -14.09
C LEU A 18 -5.44 15.05 -13.51
N THR A 19 -6.73 15.35 -13.44
CA THR A 19 -7.75 14.46 -12.84
C THR A 19 -8.45 13.56 -13.84
N GLU A 20 -8.01 13.53 -15.10
CA GLU A 20 -8.57 12.69 -16.14
C GLU A 20 -8.31 11.20 -15.87
N LYS A 21 -9.37 10.45 -15.57
CA LYS A 21 -9.31 9.01 -15.29
C LYS A 21 -9.44 8.19 -16.58
N SER A 22 -8.80 7.01 -16.61
CA SER A 22 -8.81 6.14 -17.79
C SER A 22 -9.00 4.67 -17.43
N ASN A 23 -10.05 4.03 -17.93
CA ASN A 23 -10.18 2.57 -17.84
C ASN A 23 -9.05 1.85 -18.61
N ALA A 24 -8.67 2.35 -19.77
CA ALA A 24 -7.66 1.70 -20.62
C ALA A 24 -6.28 1.65 -19.91
N LYS A 25 -5.86 2.77 -19.30
CA LYS A 25 -4.60 2.83 -18.53
C LYS A 25 -4.64 1.91 -17.31
N GLY A 26 -5.75 1.93 -16.57
CA GLY A 26 -5.94 1.06 -15.41
C GLY A 26 -5.97 -0.42 -15.79
N LEU A 27 -6.71 -0.80 -16.85
CA LEU A 27 -6.77 -2.19 -17.32
C LEU A 27 -5.43 -2.68 -17.87
N ALA A 28 -4.67 -1.84 -18.57
CA ALA A 28 -3.32 -2.21 -19.01
C ALA A 28 -2.38 -2.47 -17.83
N GLY A 29 -2.38 -1.62 -16.80
CA GLY A 29 -1.63 -1.85 -15.58
C GLY A 29 -2.06 -3.12 -14.84
N LEU A 30 -3.37 -3.33 -14.70
CA LEU A 30 -3.95 -4.52 -14.09
C LEU A 30 -3.53 -5.80 -14.83
N ALA A 31 -3.68 -5.81 -16.15
CA ALA A 31 -3.32 -6.95 -17.00
C ALA A 31 -1.83 -7.30 -16.89
N LEU A 32 -0.96 -6.27 -16.88
CA LEU A 32 0.48 -6.48 -16.67
C LEU A 32 0.76 -7.08 -15.28
N HIS A 33 0.24 -6.46 -14.22
CA HIS A 33 0.53 -6.89 -12.84
C HIS A 33 -0.01 -8.29 -12.56
N PHE A 34 -1.29 -8.55 -12.83
CA PHE A 34 -1.88 -9.89 -12.65
C PHE A 34 -1.34 -10.91 -13.65
N GLY A 35 -1.01 -10.48 -14.87
CA GLY A 35 -0.36 -11.35 -15.87
C GLY A 35 0.99 -11.87 -15.38
N LEU A 36 1.79 -11.00 -14.72
CA LEU A 36 3.05 -11.42 -14.10
C LEU A 36 2.82 -12.36 -12.91
N ILE A 37 1.83 -12.09 -12.04
CA ILE A 37 1.46 -12.99 -10.94
C ILE A 37 1.06 -14.36 -11.47
N VAL A 38 0.23 -14.43 -12.51
CA VAL A 38 -0.22 -15.70 -13.12
C VAL A 38 0.95 -16.40 -13.79
N LEU A 39 1.80 -15.70 -14.52
CA LEU A 39 2.97 -16.27 -15.18
C LEU A 39 3.94 -16.88 -14.16
N VAL A 40 4.36 -16.11 -13.16
CA VAL A 40 5.32 -16.58 -12.14
C VAL A 40 4.70 -17.70 -11.29
N GLY A 41 3.44 -17.55 -10.89
CA GLY A 41 2.68 -18.60 -10.19
C GLY A 41 2.56 -19.89 -11.00
N GLY A 42 2.34 -19.78 -12.32
CA GLY A 42 2.33 -20.93 -13.24
C GLY A 42 3.68 -21.63 -13.33
N LEU A 43 4.79 -20.87 -13.42
CA LEU A 43 6.14 -21.43 -13.40
C LEU A 43 6.46 -22.16 -12.08
N ILE A 44 6.00 -21.61 -10.95
CA ILE A 44 6.11 -22.28 -9.64
C ILE A 44 5.28 -23.57 -9.65
N ALA A 45 4.04 -23.52 -10.14
CA ALA A 45 3.12 -24.64 -10.15
C ALA A 45 3.62 -25.84 -10.97
N VAL A 46 4.29 -25.57 -12.10
CA VAL A 46 4.88 -26.64 -12.94
C VAL A 46 6.26 -27.09 -12.48
N GLY A 47 6.82 -26.47 -11.43
CA GLY A 47 8.07 -26.89 -10.81
C GLY A 47 9.31 -26.67 -11.68
N VAL A 48 9.40 -25.52 -12.41
CA VAL A 48 10.61 -25.22 -13.20
C VAL A 48 11.88 -25.21 -12.33
N PRO A 49 13.07 -25.50 -12.86
CA PRO A 49 14.30 -25.42 -12.07
C PRO A 49 14.46 -24.06 -11.39
N GLY A 50 14.68 -24.06 -10.06
CA GLY A 50 14.82 -22.85 -9.28
C GLY A 50 13.49 -22.16 -8.91
N TRP A 51 12.34 -22.84 -9.02
CA TRP A 51 11.02 -22.29 -8.68
C TRP A 51 10.96 -21.72 -7.24
N GLN A 52 11.76 -22.22 -6.33
CA GLN A 52 11.84 -21.69 -4.96
C GLN A 52 12.26 -20.21 -4.93
N PHE A 53 13.17 -19.80 -5.80
CA PHE A 53 13.56 -18.38 -5.93
C PHE A 53 12.43 -17.54 -6.55
N LEU A 54 11.61 -18.14 -7.42
CA LEU A 54 10.45 -17.47 -7.99
C LEU A 54 9.40 -17.13 -6.93
N MET A 55 9.35 -17.86 -5.80
CA MET A 55 8.44 -17.49 -4.70
C MET A 55 8.71 -16.10 -4.13
N MET A 56 9.97 -15.66 -4.08
CA MET A 56 10.29 -14.29 -3.66
C MET A 56 9.76 -13.27 -4.68
N VAL A 57 9.98 -13.52 -5.98
CA VAL A 57 9.45 -12.66 -7.05
C VAL A 57 7.93 -12.61 -7.00
N GLN A 58 7.29 -13.77 -6.88
CA GLN A 58 5.84 -13.92 -6.72
C GLN A 58 5.32 -13.14 -5.51
N GLY A 59 6.05 -13.22 -4.40
CA GLY A 59 5.71 -12.51 -3.17
C GLY A 59 5.76 -10.99 -3.34
N ILE A 60 6.80 -10.48 -3.98
CA ILE A 60 6.91 -9.05 -4.30
C ILE A 60 5.72 -8.62 -5.17
N LEU A 61 5.42 -9.37 -6.23
CA LEU A 61 4.28 -9.07 -7.10
C LEU A 61 2.96 -9.08 -6.34
N ILE A 62 2.70 -10.09 -5.49
CA ILE A 62 1.45 -10.17 -4.74
C ILE A 62 1.35 -9.02 -3.73
N ILE A 63 2.40 -8.80 -2.93
CA ILE A 63 2.28 -7.83 -1.83
C ILE A 63 2.22 -6.38 -2.33
N PHE A 64 2.81 -6.07 -3.49
CA PHE A 64 2.68 -4.77 -4.14
C PHE A 64 1.30 -4.52 -4.77
N LEU A 65 0.38 -5.49 -4.75
CA LEU A 65 -1.06 -5.23 -4.95
C LEU A 65 -1.61 -4.25 -3.91
N PHE A 66 -0.87 -4.01 -2.81
CA PHE A 66 -1.18 -2.95 -1.86
C PHE A 66 -1.26 -1.57 -2.54
N THR A 67 -0.33 -1.25 -3.44
CA THR A 67 -0.35 0.04 -4.14
C THR A 67 -1.51 0.17 -5.13
N LEU A 68 -1.95 -0.94 -5.74
CA LEU A 68 -3.18 -0.97 -6.53
C LEU A 68 -4.43 -0.87 -5.65
N LEU A 69 -4.46 -1.56 -4.49
CA LEU A 69 -5.51 -1.40 -3.50
C LEU A 69 -5.63 0.07 -3.08
N HIS A 70 -4.50 0.69 -2.72
CA HIS A 70 -4.39 2.09 -2.36
C HIS A 70 -4.99 3.01 -3.45
N GLU A 71 -4.62 2.84 -4.70
CA GLU A 71 -5.13 3.63 -5.82
C GLU A 71 -6.64 3.40 -6.06
N THR A 72 -7.09 2.16 -5.92
CA THR A 72 -8.50 1.81 -6.15
C THR A 72 -9.45 2.31 -5.05
N ILE A 73 -9.00 2.41 -3.79
CA ILE A 73 -9.84 3.00 -2.73
C ILE A 73 -10.08 4.49 -2.95
N HIS A 74 -9.15 5.21 -3.59
CA HIS A 74 -9.35 6.59 -4.07
C HIS A 74 -10.25 6.67 -5.31
N ARG A 75 -10.57 5.54 -5.94
CA ARG A 75 -11.32 5.46 -7.19
C ARG A 75 -10.64 6.22 -8.33
N THR A 76 -9.33 6.10 -8.41
CA THR A 76 -8.47 6.78 -9.41
C THR A 76 -7.81 5.82 -10.38
N ALA A 77 -7.66 4.51 -10.04
CA ALA A 77 -7.09 3.51 -10.94
C ALA A 77 -7.88 3.34 -12.25
N PHE A 78 -9.20 3.47 -12.17
CA PHE A 78 -10.13 3.32 -13.31
C PHE A 78 -11.12 4.48 -13.34
N HIS A 79 -11.62 4.79 -14.53
CA HIS A 79 -12.76 5.73 -14.66
C HIS A 79 -14.04 5.14 -14.02
N SER A 80 -14.26 3.84 -14.18
CA SER A 80 -15.42 3.12 -13.61
C SER A 80 -15.29 2.94 -12.09
N PRO A 81 -16.23 3.48 -11.28
CA PRO A 81 -16.25 3.24 -9.83
C PRO A 81 -16.40 1.76 -9.49
N LEU A 82 -17.18 1.01 -10.28
CA LEU A 82 -17.41 -0.43 -10.06
C LEU A 82 -16.12 -1.25 -10.26
N LEU A 83 -15.29 -0.90 -11.26
CA LEU A 83 -13.98 -1.55 -11.45
C LEU A 83 -13.07 -1.27 -10.26
N ASN A 84 -12.99 -0.02 -9.81
CA ASN A 84 -12.20 0.32 -8.61
C ASN A 84 -12.65 -0.52 -7.40
N ASP A 85 -13.95 -0.57 -7.10
CA ASP A 85 -14.45 -1.28 -5.92
C ASP A 85 -14.25 -2.81 -6.02
N ARG A 86 -14.37 -3.41 -7.21
CA ARG A 86 -14.11 -4.85 -7.42
C ARG A 86 -12.64 -5.22 -7.33
N VAL A 87 -11.78 -4.42 -7.98
CA VAL A 87 -10.32 -4.64 -7.94
C VAL A 87 -9.78 -4.40 -6.54
N ALA A 88 -10.28 -3.39 -5.82
CA ALA A 88 -9.94 -3.16 -4.41
C ALA A 88 -10.20 -4.40 -3.55
N ARG A 89 -11.38 -5.02 -3.66
CA ARG A 89 -11.72 -6.25 -2.91
C ARG A 89 -10.84 -7.42 -3.28
N LEU A 90 -10.54 -7.61 -4.57
CA LEU A 90 -9.64 -8.67 -5.01
C LEU A 90 -8.23 -8.48 -4.46
N CYS A 91 -7.67 -7.27 -4.58
CA CYS A 91 -6.34 -6.97 -4.03
C CYS A 91 -6.35 -7.13 -2.51
N GLY A 92 -7.32 -6.54 -1.82
CA GLY A 92 -7.44 -6.63 -0.36
C GLY A 92 -7.56 -8.06 0.14
N PHE A 93 -8.31 -8.92 -0.56
CA PHE A 93 -8.40 -10.35 -0.27
C PHE A 93 -7.03 -11.04 -0.41
N LEU A 94 -6.30 -10.79 -1.50
CA LEU A 94 -5.02 -11.45 -1.75
C LEU A 94 -3.93 -11.07 -0.74
N ILE A 95 -3.99 -9.88 -0.15
CA ILE A 95 -2.98 -9.38 0.81
C ILE A 95 -3.50 -9.26 2.25
N VAL A 96 -4.71 -9.77 2.53
CA VAL A 96 -5.37 -9.76 3.86
C VAL A 96 -5.65 -8.35 4.41
N VAL A 97 -5.90 -7.40 3.52
CA VAL A 97 -6.25 -6.00 3.87
C VAL A 97 -7.65 -5.67 3.33
N PRO A 98 -8.75 -5.88 4.09
CA PRO A 98 -10.11 -5.65 3.62
C PRO A 98 -10.30 -4.22 3.11
N SER A 99 -10.74 -4.09 1.86
CA SER A 99 -10.76 -2.82 1.12
C SER A 99 -11.70 -1.77 1.73
N ASP A 100 -12.82 -2.19 2.28
CA ASP A 100 -13.80 -1.28 2.88
C ASP A 100 -13.28 -0.69 4.20
N TRP A 101 -12.61 -1.50 5.04
CA TRP A 101 -11.93 -1.00 6.24
C TRP A 101 -10.74 -0.11 5.89
N PHE A 102 -9.89 -0.55 4.97
CA PHE A 102 -8.69 0.18 4.55
C PHE A 102 -9.05 1.54 3.94
N ARG A 103 -10.16 1.66 3.22
CA ARG A 103 -10.65 2.95 2.71
C ARG A 103 -10.90 3.96 3.82
N TYR A 104 -11.55 3.57 4.91
CA TYR A 104 -11.80 4.47 6.04
C TYR A 104 -10.52 4.83 6.78
N PHE A 105 -9.66 3.84 7.02
CA PHE A 105 -8.34 4.02 7.61
C PHE A 105 -7.52 5.02 6.80
N HIS A 106 -7.40 4.79 5.52
CA HIS A 106 -6.55 5.58 4.63
C HIS A 106 -7.09 7.00 4.39
N TYR A 107 -8.42 7.18 4.34
CA TYR A 107 -9.00 8.52 4.28
C TYR A 107 -8.82 9.31 5.58
N ALA A 108 -8.77 8.64 6.72
CA ALA A 108 -8.40 9.29 7.99
C ALA A 108 -6.93 9.68 7.98
N HIS A 109 -6.04 8.80 7.50
CA HIS A 109 -4.63 9.10 7.29
C HIS A 109 -4.42 10.32 6.39
N HIS A 110 -5.04 10.39 5.21
CA HIS A 110 -4.95 11.58 4.34
C HIS A 110 -5.45 12.87 4.99
N ARG A 111 -6.47 12.76 5.83
CA ARG A 111 -7.01 13.95 6.54
C ARG A 111 -6.08 14.44 7.64
N HIS A 112 -5.36 13.54 8.27
CA HIS A 112 -4.56 13.77 9.46
C HIS A 112 -3.09 13.41 9.30
N THR A 113 -2.60 13.31 8.05
CA THR A 113 -1.22 12.86 7.75
C THR A 113 -0.20 13.54 8.65
N GLN A 114 0.56 12.72 9.39
CA GLN A 114 1.58 13.15 10.36
C GLN A 114 1.03 14.02 11.52
N ASP A 115 -0.26 13.92 11.83
CA ASP A 115 -0.84 14.46 13.07
C ASP A 115 -0.70 13.38 14.16
N PRO A 116 0.14 13.59 15.20
CA PRO A 116 0.43 12.56 16.21
C PRO A 116 -0.81 12.07 16.98
N ASP A 117 -1.85 12.89 17.09
CA ASP A 117 -3.05 12.57 17.86
C ASP A 117 -4.14 11.91 17.03
N ASN A 118 -4.15 12.12 15.70
CA ASN A 118 -5.29 11.75 14.85
C ASN A 118 -4.93 10.87 13.65
N ASP A 119 -3.64 10.77 13.26
CA ASP A 119 -3.23 9.92 12.15
C ASP A 119 -3.20 8.44 12.58
N PRO A 120 -4.11 7.58 12.07
CA PRO A 120 -4.13 6.18 12.46
C PRO A 120 -2.87 5.41 12.03
N GLU A 121 -2.11 5.88 11.05
CA GLU A 121 -0.85 5.25 10.63
C GLU A 121 0.26 5.41 11.67
N LEU A 122 0.19 6.43 12.51
CA LEU A 122 1.16 6.67 13.56
C LEU A 122 0.89 5.85 14.84
N ALA A 123 -0.27 5.21 14.96
CA ALA A 123 -0.65 4.46 16.17
C ALA A 123 0.34 3.34 16.55
N GLY A 124 1.01 2.74 15.56
CA GLY A 124 2.03 1.72 15.76
C GLY A 124 3.46 2.26 16.00
N GLY A 125 3.65 3.57 15.92
CA GLY A 125 4.98 4.19 15.91
C GLY A 125 5.80 3.91 14.66
N LYS A 126 6.91 4.62 14.54
CA LYS A 126 7.94 4.32 13.52
C LYS A 126 9.19 3.77 14.23
N PRO A 127 9.97 2.86 13.64
CA PRO A 127 11.12 2.26 14.33
C PRO A 127 12.20 3.31 14.67
N ASP A 128 12.64 3.31 15.93
CA ASP A 128 13.62 4.23 16.47
C ASP A 128 14.96 3.56 16.81
N THR A 129 14.97 2.22 16.89
CA THR A 129 16.15 1.40 17.14
C THR A 129 16.38 0.40 16.02
N VAL A 130 17.60 -0.14 15.90
CA VAL A 130 17.93 -1.18 14.91
C VAL A 130 17.04 -2.42 15.10
N TRP A 131 16.75 -2.80 16.35
CA TRP A 131 15.86 -3.94 16.61
C TRP A 131 14.44 -3.68 16.15
N GLU A 132 13.86 -2.54 16.48
CA GLU A 132 12.52 -2.16 16.01
C GLU A 132 12.46 -2.08 14.48
N TYR A 133 13.53 -1.57 13.84
CA TYR A 133 13.64 -1.55 12.39
C TYR A 133 13.61 -2.97 11.80
N LEU A 134 14.42 -3.89 12.32
CA LEU A 134 14.44 -5.28 11.85
C LEU A 134 13.09 -5.98 12.05
N VAL A 135 12.45 -5.77 13.20
CA VAL A 135 11.12 -6.30 13.50
C VAL A 135 10.09 -5.69 12.54
N HIS A 136 10.13 -4.38 12.29
CA HIS A 136 9.24 -3.71 11.33
C HIS A 136 9.41 -4.28 9.92
N ILE A 137 10.66 -4.36 9.43
CA ILE A 137 10.96 -4.87 8.09
C ILE A 137 10.58 -6.34 7.93
N SER A 138 10.64 -7.16 9.00
CA SER A 138 10.21 -8.57 8.91
C SER A 138 8.77 -8.74 8.45
N GLY A 139 7.91 -7.70 8.63
CA GLY A 139 6.49 -7.74 8.32
C GLY A 139 5.65 -8.61 9.26
N LEU A 140 6.24 -9.30 10.23
CA LEU A 140 5.51 -10.16 11.17
C LEU A 140 4.48 -9.38 12.00
N PRO A 141 4.81 -8.18 12.57
CA PRO A 141 3.81 -7.37 13.27
C PRO A 141 2.66 -6.94 12.36
N THR A 142 2.95 -6.67 11.09
CA THR A 142 1.92 -6.31 10.10
C THR A 142 0.96 -7.46 9.88
N TRP A 143 1.46 -8.67 9.59
CA TRP A 143 0.60 -9.85 9.42
C TRP A 143 -0.26 -10.11 10.65
N TRP A 144 0.30 -9.97 11.84
CA TRP A 144 -0.46 -10.10 13.09
C TRP A 144 -1.57 -9.04 13.18
N SER A 145 -1.24 -7.78 12.89
CA SER A 145 -2.20 -6.68 12.91
C SER A 145 -3.34 -6.87 11.89
N GLU A 146 -3.02 -7.27 10.66
CA GLU A 146 -4.02 -7.49 9.60
C GLU A 146 -4.99 -8.61 9.96
N TRP A 147 -4.48 -9.76 10.42
CA TRP A 147 -5.32 -10.85 10.89
C TRP A 147 -6.17 -10.45 12.09
N LYS A 148 -5.58 -9.78 13.07
CA LYS A 148 -6.31 -9.26 14.24
C LYS A 148 -7.45 -8.34 13.80
N THR A 149 -7.16 -7.35 12.97
CA THR A 149 -8.14 -6.40 12.41
C THR A 149 -9.26 -7.14 11.65
N LEU A 150 -8.91 -8.13 10.85
CA LEU A 150 -9.88 -8.94 10.11
C LEU A 150 -10.85 -9.68 11.07
N PHE A 151 -10.33 -10.33 12.12
CA PHE A 151 -11.14 -11.03 13.10
C PHE A 151 -11.99 -10.06 13.95
N GLU A 152 -11.46 -8.93 14.37
CA GLU A 152 -12.20 -7.90 15.11
C GLU A 152 -13.36 -7.35 14.27
N ASN A 153 -13.10 -7.01 13.02
CA ASN A 153 -14.12 -6.54 12.09
C ASN A 153 -15.21 -7.60 11.87
N ALA A 154 -14.84 -8.85 11.65
CA ALA A 154 -15.81 -9.95 11.45
C ALA A 154 -16.68 -10.21 12.68
N SER A 155 -16.10 -10.08 13.89
CA SER A 155 -16.81 -10.24 15.16
C SER A 155 -17.76 -9.06 15.48
N GLY A 156 -17.71 -7.98 14.69
CA GLY A 156 -18.48 -6.76 14.93
C GLY A 156 -17.82 -5.79 15.92
N ARG A 157 -16.57 -6.03 16.34
CA ARG A 157 -15.80 -5.16 17.24
C ARG A 157 -15.05 -4.05 16.49
N CYS A 158 -15.58 -3.57 15.37
CA CYS A 158 -15.03 -2.45 14.64
C CYS A 158 -15.31 -1.13 15.40
N GLU A 159 -14.49 -0.85 16.43
CA GLU A 159 -14.66 0.33 17.31
C GLU A 159 -13.71 1.49 16.94
N THR A 160 -13.01 1.39 15.82
CA THR A 160 -12.11 2.45 15.36
C THR A 160 -12.87 3.75 15.06
N SER A 161 -12.35 4.89 15.53
CA SER A 161 -12.99 6.20 15.41
C SER A 161 -13.18 6.65 13.96
N PHE A 162 -12.33 6.17 13.06
CA PHE A 162 -12.38 6.54 11.64
C PHE A 162 -13.44 5.76 10.84
N VAL A 163 -14.00 4.64 11.35
CA VAL A 163 -15.10 3.92 10.69
C VAL A 163 -16.43 4.45 11.21
N PRO A 164 -17.21 5.20 10.40
CA PRO A 164 -18.50 5.73 10.82
C PRO A 164 -19.50 4.59 11.07
N VAL A 165 -20.47 4.83 11.94
CA VAL A 165 -21.48 3.82 12.34
C VAL A 165 -22.15 3.16 11.14
N ASN A 166 -22.54 3.94 10.14
CA ASN A 166 -23.18 3.46 8.91
C ASN A 166 -22.25 2.65 7.98
N GLY A 167 -20.93 2.69 8.22
CA GLY A 167 -19.92 1.92 7.49
C GLY A 167 -19.60 0.56 8.11
N ARG A 168 -19.90 0.38 9.41
CA ARG A 168 -19.49 -0.82 10.18
C ARG A 168 -20.04 -2.12 9.64
N ASP A 169 -21.31 -2.13 9.23
CA ASP A 169 -21.94 -3.33 8.64
C ASP A 169 -21.28 -3.76 7.32
N ARG A 170 -20.79 -2.81 6.54
CA ARG A 170 -20.10 -3.10 5.28
C ARG A 170 -18.72 -3.68 5.55
N VAL A 171 -17.96 -3.07 6.47
CA VAL A 171 -16.66 -3.56 6.92
C VAL A 171 -16.79 -4.98 7.50
N ARG A 172 -17.76 -5.21 8.37
CA ARG A 172 -18.04 -6.53 8.95
C ARG A 172 -18.36 -7.57 7.88
N ARG A 173 -19.24 -7.27 6.93
CA ARG A 173 -19.62 -8.21 5.86
C ARG A 173 -18.42 -8.59 5.01
N GLU A 174 -17.57 -7.64 4.60
CA GLU A 174 -16.35 -7.93 3.84
C GLU A 174 -15.42 -8.84 4.64
N ALA A 175 -15.21 -8.56 5.93
CA ALA A 175 -14.34 -9.36 6.79
C ALA A 175 -14.88 -10.79 6.97
N VAL A 176 -16.18 -10.97 7.21
CA VAL A 176 -16.82 -12.30 7.32
C VAL A 176 -16.68 -13.08 6.03
N VAL A 177 -16.97 -12.45 4.87
CA VAL A 177 -16.82 -13.11 3.56
C VAL A 177 -15.38 -13.51 3.31
N SER A 178 -14.40 -12.66 3.64
CA SER A 178 -12.97 -12.97 3.50
C SER A 178 -12.57 -14.17 4.36
N LEU A 179 -12.98 -14.22 5.62
CA LEU A 179 -12.69 -15.36 6.51
C LEU A 179 -13.33 -16.66 6.02
N LEU A 180 -14.58 -16.62 5.54
CA LEU A 180 -15.25 -17.79 4.97
C LEU A 180 -14.53 -18.29 3.71
N LEU A 181 -14.08 -17.39 2.83
CA LEU A 181 -13.32 -17.76 1.64
C LEU A 181 -11.94 -18.34 1.99
N TYR A 182 -11.22 -17.75 2.95
CA TYR A 182 -9.95 -18.32 3.42
C TYR A 182 -10.14 -19.71 4.02
N GLY A 183 -11.17 -19.88 4.87
CA GLY A 183 -11.50 -21.19 5.45
C GLY A 183 -11.87 -22.23 4.39
N PHE A 184 -12.65 -21.84 3.38
CA PHE A 184 -13.01 -22.69 2.25
C PHE A 184 -11.78 -23.09 1.43
N LEU A 185 -10.92 -22.15 1.07
CA LEU A 185 -9.69 -22.43 0.31
C LEU A 185 -8.73 -23.32 1.10
N ALA A 186 -8.60 -23.10 2.40
CA ALA A 186 -7.79 -23.96 3.27
C ALA A 186 -8.37 -25.37 3.34
N LEU A 187 -9.68 -25.51 3.52
CA LEU A 187 -10.35 -26.82 3.54
C LEU A 187 -10.16 -27.57 2.22
N VAL A 188 -10.39 -26.89 1.08
CA VAL A 188 -10.16 -27.49 -0.26
C VAL A 188 -8.72 -27.95 -0.41
N SER A 189 -7.74 -27.13 -0.02
CA SER A 189 -6.31 -27.47 -0.09
C SER A 189 -5.98 -28.69 0.76
N ILE A 190 -6.52 -28.78 1.98
CA ILE A 190 -6.29 -29.92 2.89
C ILE A 190 -6.94 -31.19 2.34
N VAL A 191 -8.22 -31.13 1.97
CA VAL A 191 -8.98 -32.31 1.49
C VAL A 191 -8.44 -32.87 0.17
N SER A 192 -8.01 -31.97 -0.74
CA SER A 192 -7.43 -32.40 -2.03
C SER A 192 -5.96 -32.82 -1.94
N GLY A 193 -5.27 -32.55 -0.83
CA GLY A 193 -3.82 -32.73 -0.70
C GLY A 193 -2.99 -31.79 -1.57
N LEU A 194 -3.64 -30.79 -2.20
CA LEU A 194 -2.96 -29.83 -3.07
C LEU A 194 -2.37 -28.68 -2.26
N HIS A 195 -1.05 -28.61 -2.21
CA HIS A 195 -0.34 -27.52 -1.52
C HIS A 195 -0.06 -26.31 -2.43
N LEU A 196 -0.71 -26.26 -3.60
CA LEU A 196 -0.47 -25.21 -4.60
C LEU A 196 -0.62 -23.80 -4.04
N LEU A 197 -1.72 -23.52 -3.31
CA LEU A 197 -1.96 -22.19 -2.72
C LEU A 197 -0.87 -21.79 -1.73
N LEU A 198 -0.29 -22.77 -1.04
CA LEU A 198 0.81 -22.52 -0.11
C LEU A 198 2.05 -22.00 -0.86
N TYR A 199 2.37 -22.58 -2.02
CA TYR A 199 3.58 -22.24 -2.78
C TYR A 199 3.39 -21.05 -3.72
N VAL A 200 2.19 -20.82 -4.25
CA VAL A 200 1.97 -19.69 -5.18
C VAL A 200 1.40 -18.44 -4.53
N TRP A 201 0.93 -18.53 -3.28
CA TRP A 201 0.30 -17.39 -2.61
C TRP A 201 0.80 -17.18 -1.17
N VAL A 202 0.60 -18.14 -0.26
CA VAL A 202 0.82 -17.91 1.19
C VAL A 202 2.30 -17.68 1.50
N ILE A 203 3.20 -18.62 1.16
CA ILE A 203 4.64 -18.47 1.39
C ILE A 203 5.21 -17.27 0.62
N PRO A 204 4.91 -17.10 -0.69
CA PRO A 204 5.29 -15.90 -1.42
C PRO A 204 4.89 -14.60 -0.71
N SER A 205 3.65 -14.48 -0.24
CA SER A 205 3.19 -13.27 0.46
C SER A 205 3.99 -12.96 1.71
N LEU A 206 4.37 -13.98 2.49
CA LEU A 206 5.26 -13.83 3.65
C LEU A 206 6.66 -13.36 3.22
N LEU A 207 7.22 -13.93 2.16
CA LEU A 207 8.54 -13.56 1.63
C LEU A 207 8.56 -12.16 0.99
N GLY A 208 7.44 -11.72 0.43
CA GLY A 208 7.32 -10.40 -0.19
C GLY A 208 7.15 -9.25 0.81
N GLN A 209 6.57 -9.50 1.98
CA GLN A 209 6.20 -8.48 2.94
C GLN A 209 7.36 -7.56 3.36
N PRO A 210 8.59 -8.04 3.58
CA PRO A 210 9.73 -7.18 3.87
C PRO A 210 9.96 -6.08 2.83
N PHE A 211 9.78 -6.37 1.56
CA PHE A 211 9.96 -5.40 0.47
C PHE A 211 8.91 -4.28 0.52
N LEU A 212 7.66 -4.61 0.85
CA LEU A 212 6.63 -3.60 1.03
C LEU A 212 6.89 -2.76 2.29
N ARG A 213 7.39 -3.37 3.39
CA ARG A 213 7.74 -2.60 4.61
C ARG A 213 8.86 -1.61 4.36
N LEU A 214 9.90 -2.02 3.62
CA LEU A 214 10.96 -1.11 3.16
C LEU A 214 10.38 0.02 2.30
N TYR A 215 9.50 -0.32 1.37
CA TYR A 215 8.85 0.65 0.50
C TYR A 215 8.03 1.68 1.30
N LEU A 216 7.08 1.23 2.14
CA LEU A 216 6.15 2.10 2.87
C LEU A 216 6.84 2.96 3.94
N LEU A 217 7.90 2.46 4.59
CA LEU A 217 8.63 3.25 5.57
C LEU A 217 9.20 4.54 4.95
N ALA A 218 9.53 4.52 3.66
CA ALA A 218 10.04 5.69 2.97
C ALA A 218 8.97 6.76 2.71
N GLU A 219 7.70 6.42 2.68
CA GLU A 219 6.62 7.35 2.33
C GLU A 219 6.48 8.49 3.36
N HIS A 220 6.55 8.17 4.66
CA HIS A 220 6.39 9.13 5.76
C HIS A 220 7.50 9.04 6.83
N GLY A 221 8.43 8.08 6.68
CA GLY A 221 9.49 7.88 7.67
C GLY A 221 10.34 9.15 7.83
N ARG A 222 10.41 9.67 9.08
CA ARG A 222 11.17 10.91 9.43
C ARG A 222 10.75 12.18 8.67
N CYS A 223 9.57 12.18 8.07
CA CYS A 223 8.97 13.44 7.64
C CYS A 223 8.47 14.23 8.85
N PRO A 224 8.48 15.58 8.80
CA PRO A 224 8.07 16.40 9.92
C PRO A 224 6.56 16.29 10.22
N PHE A 225 6.20 16.52 11.49
CA PHE A 225 4.80 16.59 11.94
C PHE A 225 4.19 17.96 11.64
N VAL A 226 3.88 18.21 10.38
CA VAL A 226 3.31 19.45 9.87
C VAL A 226 2.15 19.16 8.92
N ALA A 227 1.28 20.14 8.68
CA ALA A 227 0.10 19.96 7.84
C ALA A 227 0.38 20.05 6.34
N ASN A 228 1.60 20.45 5.93
CA ASN A 228 1.95 20.60 4.52
C ASN A 228 2.37 19.26 3.91
N MET A 229 1.60 18.73 2.96
CA MET A 229 1.86 17.45 2.32
C MET A 229 3.17 17.40 1.52
N LEU A 230 3.72 18.54 1.12
CA LEU A 230 5.02 18.64 0.43
C LEU A 230 6.21 18.46 1.39
N GLU A 231 5.95 18.43 2.69
CA GLU A 231 6.93 18.27 3.76
C GLU A 231 6.71 16.97 4.54
N ASN A 232 5.44 16.65 4.86
CA ASN A 232 5.08 15.52 5.70
C ASN A 232 4.98 14.18 4.95
N SER A 233 5.10 14.22 3.63
CA SER A 233 5.09 13.05 2.74
C SER A 233 6.29 13.13 1.80
N ARG A 234 6.85 11.96 1.43
CA ARG A 234 8.08 11.91 0.64
C ARG A 234 7.85 11.45 -0.77
N THR A 235 8.52 12.10 -1.72
CA THR A 235 8.75 11.57 -3.07
C THR A 235 10.09 10.84 -3.11
N THR A 236 10.06 9.55 -3.48
CA THR A 236 11.27 8.73 -3.62
C THR A 236 11.59 8.53 -5.09
N TYR A 237 12.68 9.12 -5.57
CA TYR A 237 13.13 8.95 -6.95
C TYR A 237 13.57 7.51 -7.17
N THR A 238 13.06 6.87 -8.22
CA THR A 238 13.35 5.46 -8.49
C THR A 238 13.23 5.12 -9.97
N ASN A 239 13.62 3.89 -10.34
CA ASN A 239 13.59 3.43 -11.72
C ASN A 239 12.16 3.12 -12.21
N ALA A 240 12.02 2.94 -13.52
CA ALA A 240 10.73 2.71 -14.15
C ALA A 240 10.08 1.38 -13.74
N LEU A 241 10.86 0.36 -13.37
CA LEU A 241 10.34 -0.94 -12.93
C LEU A 241 9.61 -0.79 -11.60
N VAL A 242 10.25 -0.18 -10.61
CA VAL A 242 9.64 0.07 -9.29
C VAL A 242 8.43 0.98 -9.43
N ARG A 243 8.51 2.05 -10.24
CA ARG A 243 7.34 2.92 -10.49
C ARG A 243 6.16 2.17 -11.10
N LYS A 244 6.40 1.27 -12.07
CA LYS A 244 5.32 0.45 -12.66
C LYS A 244 4.73 -0.53 -11.67
N LEU A 245 5.57 -1.24 -10.91
CA LEU A 245 5.14 -2.20 -9.89
C LEU A 245 4.30 -1.51 -8.80
N ALA A 246 4.72 -0.33 -8.38
CA ALA A 246 4.08 0.45 -7.32
C ALA A 246 3.04 1.47 -7.85
N TRP A 247 2.54 1.33 -9.08
CA TRP A 247 1.50 2.20 -9.65
C TRP A 247 1.81 3.71 -9.51
N ASN A 248 3.07 4.09 -9.74
CA ASN A 248 3.60 5.45 -9.56
C ASN A 248 3.47 6.04 -8.14
N MET A 249 3.14 5.23 -7.12
CA MET A 249 3.08 5.70 -5.73
C MET A 249 4.42 6.15 -5.12
N PRO A 250 5.63 5.92 -5.71
CA PRO A 250 6.82 6.66 -5.30
C PRO A 250 6.71 8.19 -5.39
N TYR A 251 5.75 8.71 -6.14
CA TYR A 251 5.32 10.12 -6.13
C TYR A 251 4.31 10.35 -4.99
N HIS A 252 4.67 9.97 -3.77
CA HIS A 252 3.74 9.91 -2.65
C HIS A 252 3.36 11.29 -2.10
N ALA A 253 4.29 12.25 -2.09
CA ALA A 253 4.00 13.63 -1.72
C ALA A 253 3.01 14.30 -2.70
N GLU A 254 3.12 14.00 -4.00
CA GLU A 254 2.20 14.43 -5.03
C GLU A 254 0.81 13.83 -4.81
N HIS A 255 0.77 12.52 -4.53
CA HIS A 255 -0.47 11.82 -4.23
C HIS A 255 -1.18 12.40 -3.00
N HIS A 256 -0.47 12.60 -1.90
CA HIS A 256 -1.02 13.24 -0.69
C HIS A 256 -1.48 14.67 -0.93
N SER A 257 -0.75 15.41 -1.77
CA SER A 257 -1.12 16.79 -2.11
C SER A 257 -2.42 16.87 -2.92
N TYR A 258 -2.65 15.93 -3.86
CA TYR A 258 -3.81 15.94 -4.71
C TYR A 258 -4.31 14.51 -5.02
N PRO A 259 -4.95 13.82 -4.05
CA PRO A 259 -5.27 12.39 -4.11
C PRO A 259 -6.33 11.99 -5.15
N THR A 260 -6.93 12.97 -5.85
CA THR A 260 -7.85 12.70 -6.98
C THR A 260 -7.11 12.55 -8.31
N VAL A 261 -5.82 12.83 -8.37
CA VAL A 261 -4.96 12.62 -9.54
C VAL A 261 -4.67 11.13 -9.70
N PRO A 262 -5.05 10.50 -10.83
CA PRO A 262 -4.83 9.06 -11.02
C PRO A 262 -3.33 8.74 -11.20
N PHE A 263 -2.94 7.51 -10.85
CA PHE A 263 -1.55 7.04 -10.88
C PHE A 263 -0.80 7.40 -12.17
N HIS A 264 -1.45 7.33 -13.32
CA HIS A 264 -0.82 7.59 -14.62
C HIS A 264 -0.60 9.08 -14.91
N LYS A 265 -1.17 9.96 -14.07
CA LYS A 265 -1.00 11.42 -14.12
C LYS A 265 -0.09 11.96 -13.00
N LEU A 266 0.33 11.12 -12.04
CA LEU A 266 1.28 11.55 -11.02
C LEU A 266 2.62 12.08 -11.59
N PRO A 267 3.19 11.51 -12.67
CA PRO A 267 4.37 12.10 -13.31
C PRO A 267 4.11 13.50 -13.89
N ASP A 268 2.90 13.74 -14.40
CA ASP A 268 2.52 15.07 -14.91
C ASP A 268 2.41 16.07 -13.74
N LEU A 269 1.78 15.68 -12.64
CA LEU A 269 1.72 16.49 -11.42
C LEU A 269 3.11 16.75 -10.86
N HIS A 270 3.98 15.72 -10.77
CA HIS A 270 5.36 15.86 -10.33
C HIS A 270 6.11 16.93 -11.13
N SER A 271 5.98 16.95 -12.44
CA SER A 271 6.64 17.95 -13.30
C SER A 271 6.28 19.39 -12.95
N LEU A 272 5.09 19.61 -12.39
CA LEU A 272 4.61 20.93 -11.99
C LEU A 272 4.99 21.31 -10.55
N ILE A 273 5.11 20.32 -9.63
CA ILE A 273 5.22 20.58 -8.20
C ILE A 273 6.62 20.29 -7.63
N LYS A 274 7.51 19.63 -8.38
CA LYS A 274 8.81 19.12 -7.89
C LYS A 274 9.69 20.16 -7.22
N GLU A 275 9.66 21.41 -7.67
CA GLU A 275 10.46 22.50 -7.09
C GLU A 275 9.95 22.95 -5.68
N HIS A 276 8.81 22.42 -5.25
CA HIS A 276 8.18 22.72 -3.96
C HIS A 276 8.23 21.54 -2.98
N LEU A 277 8.78 20.40 -3.41
CA LEU A 277 8.95 19.23 -2.55
C LEU A 277 10.07 19.47 -1.53
N ASN A 278 9.76 19.33 -0.24
CA ASN A 278 10.73 19.47 0.83
C ASN A 278 11.23 18.13 1.37
N SER A 279 10.45 17.06 1.17
CA SER A 279 10.84 15.70 1.55
C SER A 279 11.02 14.84 0.29
N THR A 280 12.28 14.57 -0.06
CA THR A 280 12.63 13.72 -1.20
C THR A 280 13.74 12.73 -0.83
N SER A 281 13.92 11.68 -1.62
CA SER A 281 15.05 10.75 -1.49
C SER A 281 15.48 10.23 -2.85
N ASP A 282 16.81 10.11 -3.05
CA ASP A 282 17.43 9.59 -4.27
C ASP A 282 17.46 8.05 -4.29
N GLY A 283 16.31 7.46 -4.01
CA GLY A 283 16.09 6.03 -3.98
C GLY A 283 15.87 5.45 -2.59
N TYR A 284 15.31 4.24 -2.57
CA TYR A 284 15.03 3.53 -1.31
C TYR A 284 16.31 3.16 -0.56
N THR A 285 17.38 2.81 -1.27
CA THR A 285 18.69 2.51 -0.66
C THR A 285 19.24 3.72 0.08
N ALA A 286 19.21 4.91 -0.54
CA ALA A 286 19.66 6.15 0.09
C ALA A 286 18.82 6.49 1.31
N PHE A 287 17.49 6.37 1.19
CA PHE A 287 16.59 6.57 2.32
C PHE A 287 16.93 5.65 3.50
N HIS A 288 17.07 4.35 3.26
CA HIS A 288 17.33 3.39 4.33
C HIS A 288 18.72 3.54 4.94
N ALA A 289 19.73 3.91 4.14
CA ALA A 289 21.06 4.22 4.65
C ALA A 289 21.01 5.40 5.63
N ASP A 290 20.34 6.49 5.25
CA ASP A 290 20.11 7.65 6.13
C ASP A 290 19.28 7.28 7.35
N TYR A 291 18.20 6.52 7.16
CA TYR A 291 17.32 6.08 8.25
C TYR A 291 18.09 5.28 9.32
N LEU A 292 18.93 4.33 8.89
CA LEU A 292 19.74 3.48 9.77
C LEU A 292 20.82 4.26 10.53
N THR A 293 21.50 5.20 9.88
CA THR A 293 22.54 6.03 10.54
C THR A 293 21.97 6.91 11.66
N ASN A 294 20.69 7.19 11.61
CA ASN A 294 20.00 8.05 12.57
C ASN A 294 19.16 7.27 13.61
N LEU A 295 19.23 5.94 13.65
CA LEU A 295 18.60 5.14 14.70
C LEU A 295 19.34 5.32 16.04
N ARG A 296 18.59 5.27 17.14
CA ARG A 296 19.17 5.35 18.49
C ARG A 296 19.90 4.06 18.82
N ASP A 297 21.09 4.17 19.39
CA ASP A 297 21.76 3.02 20.00
C ASP A 297 20.99 2.58 21.26
N VAL A 298 20.72 1.29 21.39
CA VAL A 298 20.04 0.71 22.56
C VAL A 298 20.86 0.92 23.83
N SER A 299 22.19 1.16 23.72
CA SER A 299 23.11 1.41 24.83
C SER A 299 22.91 2.77 25.53
N SER A 300 22.11 3.68 25.01
CA SER A 300 21.87 5.01 25.61
C SER A 300 20.70 5.05 26.63
N LYS A 301 20.11 3.89 26.98
CA LYS A 301 19.07 3.76 28.01
C LYS A 301 19.59 2.97 29.22
N SER A 302 20.78 3.33 29.75
CA SER A 302 21.24 2.85 31.05
C SER A 302 21.29 4.01 32.06
#